data_49b10b085ed419c2d08a6ff99b5378ea
#
_entry.id   49b10b085ed419c2d08a6ff99b5378ea
#
_cell.length_a   1.000
_cell.length_b   1.000
_cell.length_c   1.000
_cell.angle_alpha   90.00
_cell.angle_beta   90.00
_cell.angle_gamma   90.00
#
_symmetry.space_group_name_H-M   'P 1'
#
loop_
_entity.id
_entity.type
_entity.pdbx_description
1 polymer ?
#
loop_
_entity_poly.entity_id
_entity_poly.type
_entity_poly.pdbx_seq_one_letter_code
_entity_poly.pdbx_strand_id
1 'polypeptide(L)'
;MAVFSFQKPDKVIMINSTDFEGKFEFRPLEPGYGLTVGNALRRVLLSSLEGFAITSVRIEGVDHEFSTISGVVEDVTEIILNLKQVRFKRQIDEIDNETVTISINGADQVTAGDFQKFISGFQVLNPELVICNMESKVNLNFEITIEKGRGYVPAEENKKANAPLGTIFTDSIYTPIKNVKYSIENFRVEQKTDYEKLVFEIVTDGSIHPKDALTEAAKTLIHHFMLFSDERITLEADEIAQTETYDEESLHMRQLLKTKLVDMDLSVRALNCLKAAEVDTLGDLVSYNKNDLMKFRNFGKKSLTELEELVNVKGLNFGMDLSKYKLDKD
;
A
#
# COMPACT_ATOMS: atom_id res chain seq x y z
N MET A 1 -25.47 -28.91 14.48
CA MET A 1 -24.48 -28.16 15.29
C MET A 1 -24.54 -26.70 14.85
N ALA A 2 -24.83 -25.77 15.77
CA ALA A 2 -24.78 -24.36 15.42
C ALA A 2 -23.31 -24.01 15.13
N VAL A 3 -23.01 -23.66 13.90
CA VAL A 3 -21.71 -23.10 13.53
C VAL A 3 -21.65 -21.76 14.24
N PHE A 4 -20.77 -21.64 15.25
CA PHE A 4 -20.48 -20.36 15.88
C PHE A 4 -19.81 -19.48 14.82
N SER A 5 -20.62 -18.70 14.10
CA SER A 5 -20.11 -17.71 13.20
C SER A 5 -19.52 -16.57 14.03
N PHE A 6 -18.23 -16.32 13.91
CA PHE A 6 -17.60 -15.13 14.45
C PHE A 6 -18.33 -13.88 13.97
N GLN A 7 -18.61 -12.97 14.91
CA GLN A 7 -19.09 -11.64 14.54
C GLN A 7 -17.98 -10.92 13.79
N LYS A 8 -18.19 -10.72 12.49
CA LYS A 8 -17.21 -9.98 11.68
C LYS A 8 -17.24 -8.50 12.04
N PRO A 9 -16.08 -7.89 12.25
CA PRO A 9 -16.00 -6.43 12.33
C PRO A 9 -16.51 -5.79 11.05
N ASP A 10 -17.20 -4.66 11.15
CA ASP A 10 -17.74 -3.99 9.96
C ASP A 10 -16.62 -3.37 9.13
N LYS A 11 -15.95 -2.39 9.69
CA LYS A 11 -14.82 -1.69 9.08
C LYS A 11 -14.08 -0.84 10.13
N VAL A 12 -12.86 -0.45 9.79
CA VAL A 12 -12.12 0.56 10.56
C VAL A 12 -12.73 1.92 10.26
N ILE A 13 -13.20 2.61 11.31
CA ILE A 13 -13.76 3.96 11.20
C ILE A 13 -12.70 4.95 11.65
N MET A 14 -12.31 5.85 10.76
CA MET A 14 -11.46 6.98 11.11
C MET A 14 -12.34 8.11 11.66
N ILE A 15 -12.19 8.44 12.95
CA ILE A 15 -13.02 9.45 13.63
C ILE A 15 -12.45 10.82 13.37
N ASN A 16 -11.14 10.96 13.53
CA ASN A 16 -10.43 12.22 13.38
C ASN A 16 -9.06 11.95 12.78
N SER A 17 -8.64 12.78 11.84
CA SER A 17 -7.32 12.68 11.23
C SER A 17 -6.82 14.04 10.84
N THR A 18 -5.56 14.31 11.20
CA THR A 18 -4.72 15.34 10.63
C THR A 18 -3.58 14.65 9.86
N ASP A 19 -2.69 15.41 9.27
CA ASP A 19 -1.50 14.84 8.59
C ASP A 19 -0.57 14.11 9.57
N PHE A 20 -0.65 14.42 10.86
CA PHE A 20 0.24 13.89 11.91
C PHE A 20 -0.45 12.98 12.92
N GLU A 21 -1.75 13.13 13.11
CA GLU A 21 -2.49 12.40 14.13
C GLU A 21 -3.72 11.75 13.55
N GLY A 22 -3.99 10.51 13.94
CA GLY A 22 -5.18 9.76 13.53
C GLY A 22 -5.79 8.99 14.67
N LYS A 23 -7.12 9.07 14.78
CA LYS A 23 -7.92 8.27 15.71
C LYS A 23 -8.83 7.33 14.95
N PHE A 24 -8.70 6.03 15.25
CA PHE A 24 -9.39 4.95 14.55
C PHE A 24 -10.21 4.12 15.52
N GLU A 25 -11.41 3.72 15.13
CA GLU A 25 -12.24 2.74 15.84
C GLU A 25 -12.38 1.46 15.02
N PHE A 26 -12.27 0.33 15.70
CA PHE A 26 -12.48 -0.99 15.12
C PHE A 26 -13.46 -1.76 15.99
N ARG A 27 -14.64 -2.06 15.45
CA ARG A 27 -15.78 -2.66 16.16
C ARG A 27 -16.78 -3.32 15.20
N PRO A 28 -17.62 -4.29 15.68
CA PRO A 28 -17.51 -4.98 16.96
C PRO A 28 -16.39 -6.03 16.94
N LEU A 29 -15.76 -6.31 18.06
CA LEU A 29 -14.79 -7.37 18.26
C LEU A 29 -15.30 -8.34 19.32
N GLU A 30 -15.01 -9.63 19.13
CA GLU A 30 -15.24 -10.64 20.17
C GLU A 30 -14.34 -10.36 21.38
N PRO A 31 -14.77 -10.76 22.61
CA PRO A 31 -14.00 -10.55 23.82
C PRO A 31 -12.56 -11.07 23.74
N GLY A 32 -11.60 -10.24 24.09
CA GLY A 32 -10.14 -10.53 24.05
C GLY A 32 -9.46 -10.20 22.72
N TYR A 33 -10.19 -10.03 21.63
CA TYR A 33 -9.60 -9.68 20.33
C TYR A 33 -9.06 -8.25 20.28
N GLY A 34 -9.68 -7.33 21.01
CA GLY A 34 -9.19 -5.96 21.12
C GLY A 34 -7.74 -5.91 21.63
N LEU A 35 -7.42 -6.70 22.67
CA LEU A 35 -6.07 -6.79 23.21
C LEU A 35 -5.10 -7.43 22.22
N THR A 36 -5.48 -8.53 21.59
CA THR A 36 -4.65 -9.27 20.64
C THR A 36 -4.31 -8.40 19.43
N VAL A 37 -5.30 -7.84 18.77
CA VAL A 37 -5.14 -7.00 17.59
C VAL A 37 -4.43 -5.69 17.95
N GLY A 38 -4.85 -5.05 19.05
CA GLY A 38 -4.30 -3.80 19.53
C GLY A 38 -2.81 -3.89 19.81
N ASN A 39 -2.40 -4.91 20.57
CA ASN A 39 -0.98 -5.09 20.90
C ASN A 39 -0.14 -5.46 19.66
N ALA A 40 -0.65 -6.34 18.79
CA ALA A 40 0.06 -6.73 17.58
C ALA A 40 0.31 -5.52 16.66
N LEU A 41 -0.73 -4.75 16.32
CA LEU A 41 -0.62 -3.55 15.49
C LEU A 41 0.29 -2.50 16.14
N ARG A 42 0.14 -2.23 17.45
CA ARG A 42 0.99 -1.27 18.14
C ARG A 42 2.48 -1.63 18.03
N ARG A 43 2.81 -2.90 18.22
CA ARG A 43 4.21 -3.35 18.11
C ARG A 43 4.76 -3.19 16.71
N VAL A 44 4.00 -3.57 15.69
CA VAL A 44 4.43 -3.42 14.29
C VAL A 44 4.56 -1.95 13.90
N LEU A 45 3.61 -1.10 14.28
CA LEU A 45 3.68 0.34 14.04
C LEU A 45 4.97 0.96 14.60
N LEU A 46 5.35 0.61 15.84
CA LEU A 46 6.52 1.19 16.49
C LEU A 46 7.87 0.65 16.02
N SER A 47 7.92 -0.54 15.38
CA SER A 47 9.20 -1.19 15.10
C SER A 47 9.44 -1.57 13.63
N SER A 48 8.38 -1.70 12.83
CA SER A 48 8.52 -2.42 11.54
C SER A 48 8.26 -1.55 10.31
N LEU A 49 7.79 -0.33 10.50
CA LEU A 49 7.58 0.59 9.38
C LEU A 49 8.90 1.15 8.88
N GLU A 50 8.95 1.36 7.58
CA GLU A 50 10.09 1.96 6.89
C GLU A 50 10.12 3.48 7.07
N GLY A 51 11.32 4.02 7.11
CA GLY A 51 11.54 5.47 7.15
C GLY A 51 12.93 5.84 6.65
N PHE A 52 13.28 7.11 6.77
CA PHE A 52 14.53 7.66 6.29
C PHE A 52 15.22 8.41 7.41
N ALA A 53 16.54 8.23 7.52
CA ALA A 53 17.35 8.90 8.53
C ALA A 53 18.77 9.13 8.03
N ILE A 54 19.48 10.05 8.69
CA ILE A 54 20.90 10.27 8.45
C ILE A 54 21.67 9.09 9.08
N THR A 55 22.52 8.44 8.28
CA THR A 55 23.37 7.30 8.72
C THR A 55 24.82 7.69 8.93
N SER A 56 25.29 8.70 8.21
CA SER A 56 26.64 9.22 8.36
C SER A 56 26.70 10.71 8.09
N VAL A 57 27.62 11.36 8.74
CA VAL A 57 27.97 12.75 8.54
C VAL A 57 29.49 12.91 8.46
N ARG A 58 29.94 13.75 7.55
CA ARG A 58 31.32 14.19 7.47
C ARG A 58 31.35 15.71 7.46
N ILE A 59 32.10 16.30 8.36
CA ILE A 59 32.25 17.76 8.48
C ILE A 59 33.70 18.08 8.14
N GLU A 60 33.89 19.07 7.28
CA GLU A 60 35.25 19.48 6.89
C GLU A 60 36.03 20.01 8.09
N GLY A 61 37.27 19.48 8.27
CA GLY A 61 38.14 19.86 9.41
C GLY A 61 37.79 19.14 10.72
N VAL A 62 36.92 18.14 10.70
CA VAL A 62 36.55 17.34 11.86
C VAL A 62 36.95 15.87 11.64
N ASP A 63 37.73 15.31 12.56
CA ASP A 63 38.19 13.91 12.48
C ASP A 63 37.37 12.93 13.34
N HIS A 64 36.72 13.42 14.40
CA HIS A 64 35.92 12.59 15.31
C HIS A 64 34.82 13.41 16.01
N GLU A 65 33.84 12.73 16.56
CA GLU A 65 32.63 13.29 17.19
C GLU A 65 32.88 14.19 18.42
N PHE A 66 34.01 14.04 19.09
CA PHE A 66 34.38 14.83 20.29
C PHE A 66 35.19 16.10 19.94
N SER A 67 35.18 16.52 18.69
CA SER A 67 35.85 17.73 18.22
C SER A 67 34.99 18.97 18.45
N THR A 68 35.63 20.12 18.39
CA THR A 68 34.99 21.45 18.33
C THR A 68 35.34 22.12 17.03
N ILE A 69 34.43 22.94 16.50
CA ILE A 69 34.65 23.70 15.28
C ILE A 69 34.84 25.19 15.65
N SER A 70 35.93 25.78 15.19
CA SER A 70 36.21 27.18 15.50
C SER A 70 35.15 28.13 14.93
N GLY A 71 34.53 28.93 15.79
CA GLY A 71 33.47 29.87 15.44
C GLY A 71 32.07 29.24 15.33
N VAL A 72 31.90 27.96 15.77
CA VAL A 72 30.60 27.34 16.00
C VAL A 72 30.41 27.18 17.51
N VAL A 73 29.21 27.44 17.98
CA VAL A 73 28.86 27.42 19.42
C VAL A 73 28.76 26.00 19.95
N GLU A 74 28.05 25.13 19.21
CA GLU A 74 27.83 23.74 19.55
C GLU A 74 29.07 22.90 19.23
N ASP A 75 29.33 21.89 20.03
CA ASP A 75 30.31 20.84 19.70
C ASP A 75 29.76 19.90 18.63
N VAL A 76 30.65 19.06 18.06
CA VAL A 76 30.26 18.13 17.01
C VAL A 76 29.25 17.08 17.53
N THR A 77 29.34 16.70 18.81
CA THR A 77 28.37 15.78 19.42
C THR A 77 26.98 16.37 19.46
N GLU A 78 26.84 17.65 19.85
CA GLU A 78 25.54 18.35 19.85
C GLU A 78 25.01 18.50 18.43
N ILE A 79 25.85 18.86 17.44
CA ILE A 79 25.48 18.92 16.03
C ILE A 79 24.92 17.57 15.56
N ILE A 80 25.59 16.45 15.88
CA ILE A 80 25.12 15.12 15.52
C ILE A 80 23.78 14.79 16.19
N LEU A 81 23.60 15.14 17.46
CA LEU A 81 22.33 14.94 18.16
C LEU A 81 21.18 15.73 17.53
N ASN A 82 21.46 16.95 17.04
CA ASN A 82 20.48 17.75 16.32
C ASN A 82 20.19 17.16 14.93
N LEU A 83 21.22 16.70 14.20
CA LEU A 83 21.06 16.06 12.89
C LEU A 83 20.19 14.78 12.97
N LYS A 84 20.30 14.00 14.03
CA LYS A 84 19.45 12.80 14.28
C LYS A 84 17.97 13.14 14.44
N GLN A 85 17.62 14.36 14.77
CA GLN A 85 16.23 14.81 14.92
C GLN A 85 15.61 15.27 13.60
N VAL A 86 16.40 15.46 12.53
CA VAL A 86 15.89 15.83 11.21
C VAL A 86 15.01 14.70 10.66
N ARG A 87 13.82 15.04 10.17
CA ARG A 87 12.87 14.09 9.60
C ARG A 87 12.71 14.31 8.11
N PHE A 88 12.73 13.20 7.38
CA PHE A 88 12.71 13.20 5.93
C PHE A 88 11.46 12.49 5.40
N LYS A 89 10.89 13.06 4.34
CA LYS A 89 9.84 12.43 3.52
C LYS A 89 10.37 12.25 2.11
N ARG A 90 10.26 11.05 1.58
CA ARG A 90 10.65 10.76 0.20
C ARG A 90 9.77 11.53 -0.78
N GLN A 91 10.39 12.16 -1.79
CA GLN A 91 9.70 12.84 -2.88
C GLN A 91 9.75 12.05 -4.19
N ILE A 92 10.80 11.27 -4.40
CA ILE A 92 11.03 10.48 -5.61
C ILE A 92 11.03 9.00 -5.24
N ASP A 93 10.10 8.22 -5.78
CA ASP A 93 9.83 6.84 -5.37
C ASP A 93 11.00 5.85 -5.58
N GLU A 94 11.91 6.14 -6.46
CA GLU A 94 13.05 5.25 -6.79
C GLU A 94 14.31 5.52 -5.95
N ILE A 95 14.32 6.60 -5.13
CA ILE A 95 15.51 6.98 -4.35
C ILE A 95 15.38 6.44 -2.93
N ASP A 96 16.19 5.45 -2.60
CA ASP A 96 16.30 4.86 -1.26
C ASP A 96 17.50 5.40 -0.46
N ASN A 97 18.47 6.05 -1.13
CA ASN A 97 19.62 6.68 -0.51
C ASN A 97 20.06 7.93 -1.28
N GLU A 98 20.59 8.92 -0.56
CA GLU A 98 21.16 10.13 -1.15
C GLU A 98 22.33 10.60 -0.28
N THR A 99 23.48 10.86 -0.91
CA THR A 99 24.61 11.53 -0.25
C THR A 99 24.71 12.94 -0.79
N VAL A 100 24.66 13.92 0.11
CA VAL A 100 24.57 15.34 -0.23
C VAL A 100 25.68 16.13 0.44
N THR A 101 26.35 16.97 -0.34
CA THR A 101 27.30 17.94 0.18
C THR A 101 26.60 19.29 0.35
N ILE A 102 26.60 19.80 1.56
CA ILE A 102 25.94 21.01 2.00
C ILE A 102 27.01 22.02 2.37
N SER A 103 27.00 23.20 1.75
CA SER A 103 27.93 24.27 2.04
C SER A 103 27.16 25.51 2.50
N ILE A 104 27.38 25.92 3.74
CA ILE A 104 26.70 27.07 4.35
C ILE A 104 27.73 28.15 4.71
N ASN A 105 27.50 29.34 4.17
CA ASN A 105 28.40 30.47 4.33
C ASN A 105 27.60 31.69 4.77
N GLY A 106 28.15 32.46 5.69
CA GLY A 106 27.61 33.79 6.04
C GLY A 106 26.29 33.78 6.82
N ALA A 107 25.96 32.63 7.47
CA ALA A 107 24.80 32.53 8.33
C ALA A 107 25.20 32.59 9.82
N ASP A 108 24.33 33.14 10.65
CA ASP A 108 24.54 33.15 12.12
C ASP A 108 23.96 31.86 12.75
N GLN A 109 23.07 31.15 12.03
CA GLN A 109 22.40 29.93 12.46
C GLN A 109 22.21 29.03 11.27
N VAL A 110 22.44 27.73 11.47
CA VAL A 110 22.15 26.64 10.51
C VAL A 110 20.94 25.93 10.93
N THR A 111 19.95 25.80 10.04
CA THR A 111 18.72 25.09 10.27
C THR A 111 18.58 23.88 9.35
N ALA A 112 17.73 22.91 9.71
CA ALA A 112 17.43 21.78 8.85
C ALA A 112 16.81 22.20 7.51
N GLY A 113 16.14 23.36 7.47
CA GLY A 113 15.61 23.96 6.25
C GLY A 113 16.67 24.40 5.24
N ASP A 114 17.87 24.74 5.70
CA ASP A 114 18.98 25.09 4.80
C ASP A 114 19.46 23.87 4.01
N PHE A 115 19.33 22.67 4.56
CA PHE A 115 19.69 21.43 3.90
C PHE A 115 18.77 21.12 2.71
N GLN A 116 17.50 21.56 2.76
CA GLN A 116 16.52 21.33 1.68
C GLN A 116 16.99 21.88 0.33
N LYS A 117 17.81 22.91 0.30
CA LYS A 117 18.33 23.51 -0.93
C LYS A 117 19.28 22.60 -1.70
N PHE A 118 19.85 21.62 -1.01
CA PHE A 118 20.85 20.69 -1.55
C PHE A 118 20.31 19.29 -1.74
N ILE A 119 19.23 18.92 -1.04
CA ILE A 119 18.60 17.60 -1.09
C ILE A 119 17.56 17.57 -2.21
N SER A 120 17.63 16.57 -3.06
CA SER A 120 16.75 16.43 -4.23
C SER A 120 15.70 15.35 -4.06
N GLY A 121 16.07 14.21 -3.44
CA GLY A 121 15.22 13.03 -3.31
C GLY A 121 14.25 13.08 -2.12
N PHE A 122 14.55 13.94 -1.14
CA PHE A 122 13.83 14.01 0.12
C PHE A 122 13.38 15.43 0.46
N GLN A 123 12.29 15.51 1.20
CA GLN A 123 11.80 16.75 1.81
C GLN A 123 12.07 16.72 3.32
N VAL A 124 12.62 17.82 3.85
CA VAL A 124 12.76 18.02 5.29
C VAL A 124 11.43 18.45 5.89
N LEU A 125 10.95 17.71 6.89
CA LEU A 125 9.64 17.94 7.51
C LEU A 125 9.69 18.92 8.69
N ASN A 126 10.85 19.13 9.28
CA ASN A 126 11.07 20.03 10.41
C ASN A 126 12.14 21.10 10.09
N PRO A 127 11.88 21.99 9.11
CA PRO A 127 12.86 22.95 8.62
C PRO A 127 13.32 23.96 9.68
N GLU A 128 12.53 24.19 10.72
CA GLU A 128 12.83 25.14 11.79
C GLU A 128 13.81 24.58 12.85
N LEU A 129 14.15 23.29 12.76
CA LEU A 129 15.09 22.67 13.67
C LEU A 129 16.47 23.28 13.52
N VAL A 130 16.98 23.87 14.61
CA VAL A 130 18.33 24.43 14.65
C VAL A 130 19.35 23.29 14.77
N ILE A 131 20.34 23.29 13.88
CA ILE A 131 21.44 22.34 13.89
C ILE A 131 22.61 22.88 14.69
N CYS A 132 23.03 24.10 14.37
CA CYS A 132 24.07 24.83 15.13
C CYS A 132 23.98 26.34 14.91
N ASN A 133 24.62 27.09 15.84
CA ASN A 133 24.84 28.50 15.74
C ASN A 133 26.30 28.77 15.43
N MET A 134 26.61 29.72 14.53
CA MET A 134 27.97 29.99 14.11
C MET A 134 28.21 31.50 13.87
N GLU A 135 29.45 31.90 13.85
CA GLU A 135 29.83 33.24 13.46
C GLU A 135 29.68 33.42 11.93
N SER A 136 29.19 34.55 11.47
CA SER A 136 28.93 34.85 10.05
C SER A 136 30.16 34.73 9.13
N LYS A 137 31.36 34.58 9.69
CA LYS A 137 32.63 34.44 8.93
C LYS A 137 32.99 32.96 8.70
N VAL A 138 32.31 32.03 9.35
CA VAL A 138 32.60 30.60 9.28
C VAL A 138 31.95 30.02 8.02
N ASN A 139 32.71 29.19 7.32
CA ASN A 139 32.21 28.36 6.23
C ASN A 139 32.10 26.93 6.75
N LEU A 140 30.91 26.40 6.77
CA LEU A 140 30.64 25.07 7.28
C LEU A 140 30.20 24.14 6.14
N ASN A 141 30.99 23.09 5.92
CA ASN A 141 30.73 22.11 4.88
C ASN A 141 30.40 20.78 5.52
N PHE A 142 29.18 20.29 5.23
CA PHE A 142 28.69 18.98 5.63
C PHE A 142 28.59 18.05 4.41
N GLU A 143 28.89 16.80 4.61
CA GLU A 143 28.44 15.71 3.74
C GLU A 143 27.61 14.79 4.59
N ILE A 144 26.33 14.66 4.25
CA ILE A 144 25.38 13.79 4.95
C ILE A 144 24.90 12.68 4.02
N THR A 145 24.72 11.49 4.58
CA THR A 145 24.10 10.37 3.85
C THR A 145 22.76 10.04 4.50
N ILE A 146 21.71 10.11 3.69
CA ILE A 146 20.34 9.74 4.07
C ILE A 146 20.08 8.37 3.48
N GLU A 147 19.61 7.43 4.30
CA GLU A 147 19.32 6.07 3.86
C GLU A 147 17.95 5.60 4.38
N LYS A 148 17.38 4.64 3.67
CA LYS A 148 16.16 3.93 4.04
C LYS A 148 16.47 2.83 5.05
N GLY A 149 15.62 2.68 6.06
CA GLY A 149 15.75 1.61 7.04
C GLY A 149 14.48 1.38 7.84
N ARG A 150 14.59 0.59 8.89
CA ARG A 150 13.48 0.24 9.80
C ARG A 150 13.90 0.31 11.25
N GLY A 151 13.01 0.81 12.09
CA GLY A 151 13.21 0.83 13.53
C GLY A 151 14.40 1.71 13.95
N TYR A 152 15.29 1.15 14.74
CA TYR A 152 16.50 1.78 15.23
C TYR A 152 17.72 0.94 14.82
N VAL A 153 18.72 1.57 14.26
CA VAL A 153 19.99 0.94 13.86
C VAL A 153 21.12 1.69 14.55
N PRO A 154 21.96 1.01 15.36
CA PRO A 154 23.10 1.62 16.03
C PRO A 154 24.21 2.00 15.05
N ALA A 155 25.03 2.98 15.42
CA ALA A 155 26.11 3.52 14.58
C ALA A 155 27.11 2.43 14.14
N GLU A 156 27.35 1.41 14.97
CA GLU A 156 28.24 0.30 14.64
C GLU A 156 27.78 -0.49 13.43
N GLU A 157 26.47 -0.67 13.27
CA GLU A 157 25.88 -1.39 12.13
C GLU A 157 25.88 -0.54 10.85
N ASN A 158 25.84 0.79 11.00
CA ASN A 158 25.92 1.73 9.86
C ASN A 158 27.35 1.84 9.30
N LYS A 159 28.39 1.35 10.01
CA LYS A 159 29.79 1.46 9.58
C LYS A 159 30.05 0.71 8.28
N LYS A 160 30.57 1.46 7.28
CA LYS A 160 30.98 0.91 5.99
C LYS A 160 32.51 0.81 5.94
N ALA A 161 33.04 -0.36 5.55
CA ALA A 161 34.49 -0.62 5.51
C ALA A 161 35.28 0.35 4.61
N ASN A 162 34.64 0.90 3.57
CA ASN A 162 35.28 1.77 2.58
C ASN A 162 34.91 3.25 2.76
N ALA A 163 34.47 3.66 3.94
CA ALA A 163 34.11 5.06 4.17
C ALA A 163 35.36 5.97 4.15
N PRO A 164 35.25 7.21 3.62
CA PRO A 164 36.32 8.20 3.71
C PRO A 164 36.73 8.49 5.15
N LEU A 165 37.99 8.90 5.34
CA LEU A 165 38.47 9.34 6.66
C LEU A 165 37.67 10.56 7.14
N GLY A 166 37.42 10.66 8.44
CA GLY A 166 36.60 11.71 9.05
C GLY A 166 35.10 11.50 8.91
N THR A 167 34.63 10.35 8.36
CA THR A 167 33.21 10.01 8.36
C THR A 167 32.79 9.53 9.74
N ILE A 168 31.83 10.21 10.33
CA ILE A 168 31.21 9.88 11.60
C ILE A 168 29.88 9.18 11.31
N PHE A 169 29.75 7.93 11.77
CA PHE A 169 28.51 7.18 11.66
C PHE A 169 27.61 7.49 12.84
N THR A 170 26.33 7.68 12.55
CA THR A 170 25.32 7.98 13.54
C THR A 170 24.35 6.81 13.70
N ASP A 171 23.81 6.64 14.90
CA ASP A 171 22.66 5.80 15.10
C ASP A 171 21.44 6.46 14.46
N SER A 172 20.65 5.64 13.78
CA SER A 172 19.57 6.09 12.92
C SER A 172 18.22 5.63 13.46
N ILE A 173 17.29 6.58 13.61
CA ILE A 173 15.90 6.34 14.02
C ILE A 173 15.03 6.48 12.79
N TYR A 174 14.70 5.33 12.19
CA TYR A 174 13.91 5.29 10.95
C TYR A 174 12.40 5.34 11.18
N THR A 175 11.94 4.96 12.39
CA THR A 175 10.50 4.85 12.65
C THR A 175 9.77 6.17 12.42
N PRO A 176 8.73 6.18 11.55
CA PRO A 176 7.93 7.36 11.29
C PRO A 176 6.88 7.61 12.38
N ILE A 177 6.75 6.70 13.33
CA ILE A 177 5.74 6.76 14.38
C ILE A 177 6.33 7.34 15.65
N LYS A 178 5.76 8.45 16.11
CA LYS A 178 6.12 9.10 17.39
C LYS A 178 5.45 8.43 18.58
N ASN A 179 4.15 8.14 18.45
CA ASN A 179 3.40 7.53 19.54
C ASN A 179 2.23 6.68 19.02
N VAL A 180 1.97 5.57 19.69
CA VAL A 180 0.77 4.75 19.48
C VAL A 180 0.16 4.41 20.81
N LYS A 181 -1.09 4.79 20.98
CA LYS A 181 -1.91 4.43 22.13
C LYS A 181 -3.13 3.67 21.65
N TYR A 182 -3.54 2.64 22.38
CA TYR A 182 -4.82 1.99 22.16
C TYR A 182 -5.57 1.82 23.48
N SER A 183 -6.89 1.81 23.39
CA SER A 183 -7.80 1.51 24.48
C SER A 183 -8.90 0.58 24.00
N ILE A 184 -9.42 -0.21 24.92
CA ILE A 184 -10.50 -1.14 24.67
C ILE A 184 -11.70 -0.68 25.48
N GLU A 185 -12.84 -0.55 24.82
CA GLU A 185 -14.10 -0.14 25.42
C GLU A 185 -15.15 -1.22 25.14
N ASN A 186 -16.09 -1.39 26.08
CA ASN A 186 -17.21 -2.30 25.87
C ASN A 186 -18.11 -1.74 24.75
N PHE A 187 -18.58 -2.63 23.90
CA PHE A 187 -19.48 -2.29 22.81
C PHE A 187 -20.71 -3.19 22.82
N ARG A 188 -21.88 -2.59 22.66
CA ARG A 188 -23.16 -3.32 22.66
C ARG A 188 -23.58 -3.64 21.23
N VAL A 189 -23.86 -4.92 20.98
CA VAL A 189 -24.50 -5.39 19.74
C VAL A 189 -25.82 -6.05 20.13
N GLU A 190 -26.93 -5.43 19.75
CA GLU A 190 -28.29 -5.86 20.09
C GLU A 190 -28.49 -6.01 21.62
N GLN A 191 -28.65 -7.26 22.10
CA GLN A 191 -28.84 -7.55 23.52
C GLN A 191 -27.54 -7.94 24.24
N LYS A 192 -26.44 -8.18 23.52
CA LYS A 192 -25.15 -8.54 24.08
C LYS A 192 -24.30 -7.31 24.31
N THR A 193 -23.70 -7.18 25.50
CA THR A 193 -22.86 -6.05 25.92
C THR A 193 -21.39 -6.43 26.03
N ASP A 194 -21.02 -7.65 25.65
CA ASP A 194 -19.70 -8.24 25.92
C ASP A 194 -18.72 -8.07 24.76
N TYR A 195 -19.15 -7.40 23.69
CA TYR A 195 -18.27 -7.06 22.58
C TYR A 195 -17.29 -5.94 22.93
N GLU A 196 -16.18 -5.91 22.23
CA GLU A 196 -15.14 -4.92 22.40
C GLU A 196 -15.12 -3.92 21.23
N LYS A 197 -14.75 -2.68 21.56
CA LYS A 197 -14.40 -1.64 20.62
C LYS A 197 -12.95 -1.25 20.88
N LEU A 198 -12.10 -1.46 19.89
CA LEU A 198 -10.71 -1.06 19.92
C LEU A 198 -10.58 0.36 19.36
N VAL A 199 -9.98 1.24 20.13
CA VAL A 199 -9.69 2.62 19.73
C VAL A 199 -8.18 2.79 19.65
N PHE A 200 -7.69 3.23 18.49
CA PHE A 200 -6.30 3.56 18.25
C PHE A 200 -6.10 5.06 18.12
N GLU A 201 -5.04 5.56 18.74
CA GLU A 201 -4.52 6.91 18.56
C GLU A 201 -3.07 6.78 18.06
N ILE A 202 -2.81 7.27 16.87
CA ILE A 202 -1.51 7.17 16.19
C ILE A 202 -1.00 8.58 15.92
N VAL A 203 0.22 8.85 16.34
CA VAL A 203 0.93 10.11 16.07
C VAL A 203 2.17 9.79 15.24
N THR A 204 2.27 10.41 14.07
CA THR A 204 3.38 10.27 13.14
C THR A 204 4.29 11.49 13.17
N ASP A 205 5.41 11.43 12.47
CA ASP A 205 6.31 12.56 12.25
C ASP A 205 5.94 13.40 11.00
N GLY A 206 4.92 12.94 10.24
CA GLY A 206 4.45 13.57 9.00
C GLY A 206 5.02 12.94 7.72
N SER A 207 5.99 12.03 7.82
CA SER A 207 6.52 11.32 6.64
C SER A 207 5.50 10.36 6.03
N ILE A 208 4.64 9.79 6.88
CA ILE A 208 3.54 8.92 6.51
C ILE A 208 2.23 9.38 7.16
N HIS A 209 1.13 9.30 6.43
CA HIS A 209 -0.18 9.59 6.99
C HIS A 209 -0.62 8.45 7.95
N PRO A 210 -1.27 8.75 9.09
CA PRO A 210 -1.67 7.75 10.08
C PRO A 210 -2.49 6.57 9.52
N LYS A 211 -3.35 6.83 8.54
CA LYS A 211 -4.14 5.79 7.86
C LYS A 211 -3.25 4.83 7.08
N ASP A 212 -2.27 5.37 6.35
CA ASP A 212 -1.35 4.56 5.54
C ASP A 212 -0.42 3.76 6.44
N ALA A 213 0.05 4.36 7.55
CA ALA A 213 0.83 3.67 8.57
C ALA A 213 0.08 2.45 9.15
N LEU A 214 -1.20 2.62 9.48
CA LEU A 214 -2.03 1.52 9.98
C LEU A 214 -2.21 0.43 8.91
N THR A 215 -2.41 0.82 7.65
CA THR A 215 -2.55 -0.11 6.53
C THR A 215 -1.27 -0.92 6.31
N GLU A 216 -0.10 -0.27 6.30
CA GLU A 216 1.19 -0.95 6.15
C GLU A 216 1.50 -1.90 7.32
N ALA A 217 1.17 -1.49 8.55
CA ALA A 217 1.30 -2.36 9.71
C ALA A 217 0.40 -3.60 9.61
N ALA A 218 -0.83 -3.43 9.14
CA ALA A 218 -1.76 -4.54 8.92
C ALA A 218 -1.26 -5.48 7.82
N LYS A 219 -0.77 -4.96 6.69
CA LYS A 219 -0.16 -5.76 5.60
C LYS A 219 1.02 -6.59 6.12
N THR A 220 1.89 -5.99 6.93
CA THR A 220 3.01 -6.70 7.55
C THR A 220 2.56 -7.87 8.41
N LEU A 221 1.52 -7.69 9.24
CA LEU A 221 0.96 -8.78 10.04
C LEU A 221 0.33 -9.87 9.19
N ILE A 222 -0.44 -9.50 8.17
CA ILE A 222 -1.07 -10.45 7.24
C ILE A 222 0.01 -11.31 6.57
N HIS A 223 1.08 -10.71 6.04
CA HIS A 223 2.18 -11.44 5.44
C HIS A 223 2.79 -12.50 6.37
N HIS A 224 2.95 -12.17 7.65
CA HIS A 224 3.48 -13.13 8.63
C HIS A 224 2.47 -14.21 8.97
N PHE A 225 1.19 -13.86 9.13
CA PHE A 225 0.15 -14.83 9.48
C PHE A 225 -0.20 -15.78 8.32
N MET A 226 -0.04 -15.37 7.08
CA MET A 226 -0.21 -16.24 5.91
C MET A 226 0.67 -17.49 5.95
N LEU A 227 1.84 -17.43 6.59
CA LEU A 227 2.72 -18.59 6.74
C LEU A 227 2.14 -19.68 7.66
N PHE A 228 1.15 -19.35 8.48
CA PHE A 228 0.46 -20.29 9.36
C PHE A 228 -0.86 -20.80 8.77
N SER A 229 -1.25 -20.28 7.60
CA SER A 229 -2.44 -20.71 6.86
C SER A 229 -2.02 -21.55 5.67
N ASP A 230 -2.65 -22.71 5.48
CA ASP A 230 -2.43 -23.56 4.30
C ASP A 230 -3.12 -22.97 3.05
N GLU A 231 -4.05 -22.04 3.23
CA GLU A 231 -4.68 -21.31 2.16
C GLU A 231 -3.83 -20.11 1.77
N ARG A 232 -3.50 -19.99 0.49
CA ARG A 232 -2.94 -18.76 -0.08
C ARG A 232 -4.04 -17.71 -0.06
N ILE A 233 -4.08 -16.92 1.01
CA ILE A 233 -4.88 -15.70 1.05
C ILE A 233 -4.19 -14.74 0.08
N THR A 234 -4.65 -14.68 -1.13
CA THR A 234 -4.19 -13.71 -2.12
C THR A 234 -4.57 -12.32 -1.62
N LEU A 235 -3.58 -11.54 -1.24
CA LEU A 235 -3.72 -10.09 -0.97
C LEU A 235 -3.91 -9.30 -2.27
N GLU A 236 -4.47 -9.93 -3.29
CA GLU A 236 -4.79 -9.33 -4.58
C GLU A 236 -5.93 -8.30 -4.51
N ALA A 237 -6.40 -7.95 -3.31
CA ALA A 237 -7.43 -6.92 -3.17
C ALA A 237 -6.98 -5.52 -3.64
N ASP A 238 -5.68 -5.23 -3.69
CA ASP A 238 -5.20 -3.93 -4.17
C ASP A 238 -4.92 -3.92 -5.69
N GLU A 239 -4.64 -5.07 -6.31
CA GLU A 239 -4.62 -5.19 -7.77
C GLU A 239 -6.01 -5.42 -8.37
N ILE A 240 -6.92 -6.06 -7.63
CA ILE A 240 -8.32 -6.27 -8.05
C ILE A 240 -9.12 -4.96 -7.96
N ALA A 241 -8.80 -4.04 -7.06
CA ALA A 241 -9.46 -2.71 -7.03
C ALA A 241 -9.02 -1.79 -8.18
N GLN A 242 -7.94 -2.11 -8.91
CA GLN A 242 -7.55 -1.43 -10.14
C GLN A 242 -7.91 -2.19 -11.42
N THR A 243 -8.36 -3.45 -11.32
CA THR A 243 -8.74 -4.28 -12.48
C THR A 243 -10.18 -4.76 -12.46
N GLU A 244 -10.95 -4.53 -11.40
CA GLU A 244 -12.42 -4.72 -11.39
C GLU A 244 -13.18 -3.38 -11.57
N THR A 245 -12.75 -2.52 -12.46
CA THR A 245 -13.71 -2.00 -13.40
C THR A 245 -13.97 -3.16 -14.36
N TYR A 246 -14.82 -4.13 -13.96
CA TYR A 246 -15.57 -4.85 -14.98
C TYR A 246 -16.22 -3.75 -15.82
N ASP A 247 -15.71 -3.58 -17.03
CA ASP A 247 -16.37 -2.76 -18.03
C ASP A 247 -17.83 -3.14 -17.94
N GLU A 248 -18.73 -2.19 -17.76
CA GLU A 248 -20.17 -2.44 -17.84
C GLU A 248 -20.48 -3.24 -19.10
N GLU A 249 -19.66 -3.07 -20.14
CA GLU A 249 -19.64 -3.85 -21.37
C GLU A 249 -19.35 -5.35 -21.13
N SER A 250 -18.39 -5.70 -20.26
CA SER A 250 -18.06 -7.11 -19.99
C SER A 250 -19.16 -7.82 -19.19
N LEU A 251 -19.78 -7.14 -18.23
CA LEU A 251 -20.92 -7.66 -17.47
C LEU A 251 -22.16 -7.78 -18.35
N HIS A 252 -22.43 -6.81 -19.18
CA HIS A 252 -23.50 -6.84 -20.15
C HIS A 252 -23.29 -7.97 -21.17
N MET A 253 -22.05 -8.14 -21.65
CA MET A 253 -21.69 -9.23 -22.57
C MET A 253 -21.86 -10.60 -21.92
N ARG A 254 -21.44 -10.78 -20.65
CA ARG A 254 -21.64 -12.02 -19.91
C ARG A 254 -23.12 -12.38 -19.70
N GLN A 255 -23.97 -11.39 -19.39
CA GLN A 255 -25.41 -11.57 -19.28
C GLN A 255 -26.01 -11.99 -20.62
N LEU A 256 -25.59 -11.34 -21.69
CA LEU A 256 -26.04 -11.60 -23.05
C LEU A 256 -25.66 -13.00 -23.53
N LEU A 257 -24.45 -13.47 -23.22
CA LEU A 257 -23.97 -14.81 -23.55
C LEU A 257 -24.70 -15.91 -22.76
N LYS A 258 -25.17 -15.65 -21.54
CA LYS A 258 -25.97 -16.57 -20.73
C LYS A 258 -27.45 -16.64 -21.13
N THR A 259 -27.91 -15.78 -22.02
CA THR A 259 -29.31 -15.79 -22.47
C THR A 259 -29.62 -17.08 -23.23
N LYS A 260 -30.75 -17.71 -22.90
CA LYS A 260 -31.18 -18.93 -23.57
C LYS A 260 -31.73 -18.65 -24.97
N LEU A 261 -31.36 -19.47 -25.92
CA LEU A 261 -31.82 -19.35 -27.31
C LEU A 261 -33.33 -19.47 -27.48
N VAL A 262 -34.01 -20.11 -26.50
CA VAL A 262 -35.49 -20.25 -26.48
C VAL A 262 -36.18 -18.89 -26.25
N ASP A 263 -35.53 -17.96 -25.59
CA ASP A 263 -36.06 -16.64 -25.27
C ASP A 263 -35.77 -15.60 -26.39
N MET A 264 -35.22 -16.09 -27.52
CA MET A 264 -34.90 -15.26 -28.68
C MET A 264 -35.85 -15.54 -29.83
N ASP A 265 -36.07 -14.52 -30.69
CA ASP A 265 -36.97 -14.57 -31.88
C ASP A 265 -36.35 -15.44 -32.99
N LEU A 266 -36.22 -16.76 -32.71
CA LEU A 266 -35.78 -17.73 -33.70
C LEU A 266 -36.92 -18.63 -34.19
N SER A 267 -36.84 -19.04 -35.44
CA SER A 267 -37.82 -19.96 -35.98
C SER A 267 -37.80 -21.29 -35.24
N VAL A 268 -38.98 -21.92 -35.07
CA VAL A 268 -39.12 -23.22 -34.39
C VAL A 268 -38.22 -24.28 -35.00
N ARG A 269 -37.91 -24.14 -36.29
CA ARG A 269 -37.04 -25.06 -37.03
C ARG A 269 -35.56 -24.86 -36.64
N ALA A 270 -35.09 -23.61 -36.48
CA ALA A 270 -33.73 -23.31 -36.04
C ALA A 270 -33.53 -23.78 -34.57
N LEU A 271 -34.49 -23.47 -33.69
CA LEU A 271 -34.47 -23.93 -32.29
C LEU A 271 -34.39 -25.43 -32.13
N ASN A 272 -35.19 -26.20 -32.91
CA ASN A 272 -35.17 -27.66 -32.82
C ASN A 272 -33.84 -28.26 -33.31
N CYS A 273 -33.19 -27.62 -34.31
CA CYS A 273 -31.87 -28.08 -34.77
C CYS A 273 -30.80 -27.79 -33.75
N LEU A 274 -30.83 -26.62 -33.03
CA LEU A 274 -29.89 -26.24 -31.99
C LEU A 274 -30.05 -27.12 -30.75
N LYS A 275 -31.29 -27.38 -30.30
CA LYS A 275 -31.57 -28.32 -29.22
C LYS A 275 -31.06 -29.73 -29.49
N ALA A 276 -31.23 -30.22 -30.75
CA ALA A 276 -30.70 -31.53 -31.15
C ALA A 276 -29.18 -31.60 -31.16
N ALA A 277 -28.50 -30.45 -31.15
CA ALA A 277 -27.04 -30.29 -31.07
C ALA A 277 -26.55 -29.92 -29.66
N GLU A 278 -27.44 -29.90 -28.66
CA GLU A 278 -27.16 -29.54 -27.25
C GLU A 278 -26.61 -28.08 -27.13
N VAL A 279 -27.10 -27.15 -27.95
CA VAL A 279 -26.74 -25.76 -27.94
C VAL A 279 -27.92 -25.00 -27.33
N ASP A 280 -27.82 -24.62 -26.05
CA ASP A 280 -28.93 -24.02 -25.30
C ASP A 280 -28.77 -22.51 -25.09
N THR A 281 -27.54 -22.02 -25.04
CA THR A 281 -27.25 -20.59 -24.77
C THR A 281 -26.62 -19.87 -25.97
N LEU A 282 -26.71 -18.53 -25.98
CA LEU A 282 -26.06 -17.71 -26.99
C LEU A 282 -24.53 -17.89 -26.97
N GLY A 283 -23.96 -18.10 -25.78
CA GLY A 283 -22.53 -18.42 -25.60
C GLY A 283 -22.15 -19.71 -26.32
N ASP A 284 -22.91 -20.78 -26.14
CA ASP A 284 -22.66 -22.04 -26.84
C ASP A 284 -22.72 -21.84 -28.35
N LEU A 285 -23.69 -21.08 -28.84
CA LEU A 285 -23.86 -20.82 -30.28
C LEU A 285 -22.65 -20.08 -30.89
N VAL A 286 -22.12 -19.00 -30.25
CA VAL A 286 -21.02 -18.21 -30.77
C VAL A 286 -19.65 -18.91 -30.63
N SER A 287 -19.55 -19.96 -29.81
CA SER A 287 -18.35 -20.78 -29.71
C SER A 287 -18.09 -21.61 -30.98
N TYR A 288 -19.13 -21.93 -31.74
CA TYR A 288 -19.02 -22.67 -33.00
C TYR A 288 -18.65 -21.77 -34.17
N ASN A 289 -17.87 -22.33 -35.12
CA ASN A 289 -17.63 -21.70 -36.39
C ASN A 289 -18.80 -21.96 -37.38
N LYS A 290 -19.02 -21.07 -38.34
CA LYS A 290 -20.07 -21.20 -39.38
C LYS A 290 -20.02 -22.57 -40.09
N ASN A 291 -18.82 -23.09 -40.34
CA ASN A 291 -18.64 -24.37 -40.99
C ASN A 291 -19.08 -25.56 -40.15
N ASP A 292 -19.02 -25.47 -38.82
CA ASP A 292 -19.41 -26.55 -37.92
C ASP A 292 -20.92 -26.56 -37.71
N LEU A 293 -21.58 -25.41 -37.70
CA LEU A 293 -23.03 -25.27 -37.67
C LEU A 293 -23.70 -25.91 -38.91
N MET A 294 -23.04 -25.85 -40.06
CA MET A 294 -23.52 -26.50 -41.29
C MET A 294 -23.47 -28.04 -41.25
N LYS A 295 -22.74 -28.64 -40.32
CA LYS A 295 -22.66 -30.07 -40.13
C LYS A 295 -23.82 -30.63 -39.28
N PHE A 296 -24.62 -29.78 -38.63
CA PHE A 296 -25.74 -30.21 -37.80
C PHE A 296 -26.86 -30.80 -38.64
N ARG A 297 -27.48 -31.87 -38.11
CA ARG A 297 -28.54 -32.59 -38.80
C ARG A 297 -29.77 -31.70 -39.02
N ASN A 298 -30.23 -31.64 -40.29
CA ASN A 298 -31.39 -30.82 -40.73
C ASN A 298 -31.17 -29.31 -40.66
N PHE A 299 -29.92 -28.84 -40.53
CA PHE A 299 -29.58 -27.44 -40.53
C PHE A 299 -29.37 -26.92 -41.97
N GLY A 300 -30.13 -25.91 -42.37
CA GLY A 300 -30.13 -25.38 -43.74
C GLY A 300 -29.56 -23.96 -43.84
N LYS A 301 -29.24 -23.53 -45.07
CA LYS A 301 -28.73 -22.18 -45.34
C LYS A 301 -29.66 -21.05 -44.81
N LYS A 302 -30.98 -21.21 -44.86
CA LYS A 302 -31.93 -20.27 -44.28
C LYS A 302 -31.83 -20.09 -42.79
N SER A 303 -31.65 -21.19 -42.06
CA SER A 303 -31.43 -21.16 -40.61
C SER A 303 -30.07 -20.56 -40.25
N LEU A 304 -29.05 -20.72 -41.09
CA LEU A 304 -27.76 -20.06 -40.89
C LEU A 304 -27.88 -18.54 -41.05
N THR A 305 -28.56 -18.07 -42.06
CA THR A 305 -28.80 -16.62 -42.31
C THR A 305 -29.53 -15.98 -41.13
N GLU A 306 -30.57 -16.66 -40.61
CA GLU A 306 -31.33 -16.22 -39.44
C GLU A 306 -30.45 -16.10 -38.17
N LEU A 307 -29.57 -17.05 -37.94
CA LEU A 307 -28.59 -17.01 -36.84
C LEU A 307 -27.51 -15.95 -37.04
N GLU A 308 -27.05 -15.74 -38.29
CA GLU A 308 -26.11 -14.66 -38.62
C GLU A 308 -26.72 -13.27 -38.35
N GLU A 309 -27.96 -13.04 -38.73
CA GLU A 309 -28.68 -11.81 -38.45
C GLU A 309 -28.81 -11.58 -36.93
N LEU A 310 -29.21 -12.61 -36.17
CA LEU A 310 -29.34 -12.52 -34.72
C LEU A 310 -28.01 -12.20 -34.02
N VAL A 311 -26.94 -12.90 -34.38
CA VAL A 311 -25.59 -12.72 -33.82
C VAL A 311 -25.05 -11.30 -34.14
N ASN A 312 -25.25 -10.84 -35.37
CA ASN A 312 -24.85 -9.49 -35.81
C ASN A 312 -25.65 -8.39 -35.09
N VAL A 313 -26.97 -8.54 -34.91
CA VAL A 313 -27.82 -7.58 -34.18
C VAL A 313 -27.40 -7.46 -32.73
N LYS A 314 -26.87 -8.55 -32.15
CA LYS A 314 -26.33 -8.55 -30.78
C LYS A 314 -24.86 -8.13 -30.68
N GLY A 315 -24.23 -7.75 -31.80
CA GLY A 315 -22.83 -7.33 -31.82
C GLY A 315 -21.81 -8.44 -31.60
N LEU A 316 -22.21 -9.69 -31.85
CA LEU A 316 -21.37 -10.88 -31.64
C LEU A 316 -20.84 -11.44 -32.95
N ASN A 317 -19.84 -12.32 -32.88
CA ASN A 317 -19.27 -13.02 -34.00
C ASN A 317 -19.17 -14.53 -33.74
N PHE A 318 -19.32 -15.37 -34.75
CA PHE A 318 -19.08 -16.80 -34.62
C PHE A 318 -17.58 -17.11 -34.44
N GLY A 319 -17.28 -18.12 -33.59
CA GLY A 319 -15.90 -18.51 -33.28
C GLY A 319 -15.20 -17.57 -32.27
N MET A 320 -15.97 -16.89 -31.42
CA MET A 320 -15.42 -16.06 -30.34
C MET A 320 -14.77 -16.91 -29.26
N ASP A 321 -13.64 -16.46 -28.72
CA ASP A 321 -13.02 -17.05 -27.54
C ASP A 321 -13.78 -16.58 -26.27
N LEU A 322 -14.48 -17.51 -25.64
CA LEU A 322 -15.29 -17.28 -24.47
C LEU A 322 -14.52 -17.44 -23.15
N SER A 323 -13.26 -17.87 -23.20
CA SER A 323 -12.41 -18.07 -22.00
C SER A 323 -12.27 -16.79 -21.15
N LYS A 324 -12.34 -15.63 -21.82
CA LYS A 324 -12.30 -14.31 -21.16
C LYS A 324 -13.53 -14.00 -20.27
N TYR A 325 -14.66 -14.63 -20.56
CA TYR A 325 -15.94 -14.35 -19.89
C TYR A 325 -16.30 -15.37 -18.79
N LYS A 326 -15.42 -16.39 -18.54
CA LYS A 326 -15.58 -17.41 -17.50
C LYS A 326 -17.04 -17.90 -17.39
N LEU A 327 -17.58 -18.41 -18.49
CA LEU A 327 -18.90 -19.04 -18.52
C LEU A 327 -18.72 -20.44 -17.95
N ASP A 328 -18.87 -20.61 -16.63
CA ASP A 328 -18.85 -21.93 -16.00
C ASP A 328 -20.10 -22.70 -16.47
N LYS A 329 -19.91 -23.93 -16.92
CA LYS A 329 -21.00 -24.88 -17.13
C LYS A 329 -21.46 -25.30 -15.75
N ASP A 330 -22.69 -24.91 -15.35
CA ASP A 330 -23.40 -25.50 -14.23
C ASP A 330 -23.76 -26.97 -14.53
#